data_307a644a8d9c4c4287cbdab3e5db6311
#
_entry.id   307a644a8d9c4c4287cbdab3e5db6311
#
_cell.length_a   1.000
_cell.length_b   1.000
_cell.length_c   1.000
_cell.angle_alpha   90.00
_cell.angle_beta   90.00
_cell.angle_gamma   90.00
#
_symmetry.space_group_name_H-M   'P 1'
#
loop_
_entity.id
_entity.type
_entity.pdbx_description
1 polymer ?
#
loop_
_entity_poly.entity_id
_entity_poly.type
_entity_poly.pdbx_seq_one_letter_code
_entity_poly.pdbx_strand_id
1 'polypeptide(L)'
;MMEILTARIMRNIIINIVMKPMSILILMNIMYRKPMETVIYIQKRCIPTTDTITMNTVALTRSWRIIDHADMTDRAKSYGKRIFKILAEAEAKAHNVPVDQVHFHEVGAVDSIVDILSVAICMDDLDVEEVIVPRLCEGSGTIRCQHGILPVPVPAVSNIVSAHQLKLHITSVQGELITPTGAAIVAAFLTSEKLPEDFTVEKIGIGAGKRQYECPGILRAMLIRESEEEASGNDTCTETDTIIKLESNIDDCTGETLGYVMELLYEAGAREANYMPVFMKKNRPAWLLTVLCKKEQVSAMEQIIFRETTTIGIRRQEMGRTILKREKRTVTTPLGNVEVKVCTFDGQEYYYPEYESVKKLCEKTGISYKEVYHMAVRG
;
A
#
# COMPACT_ATOMS: atom_id res chain seq x y z
N MET A 1 38.08 12.10 -4.42
CA MET A 1 37.20 11.21 -5.20
C MET A 1 35.89 11.18 -4.44
N MET A 2 35.01 12.14 -4.80
CA MET A 2 33.69 12.33 -4.16
C MET A 2 32.72 11.40 -4.87
N GLU A 3 32.32 10.32 -4.24
CA GLU A 3 31.13 9.56 -4.66
C GLU A 3 29.89 10.38 -4.27
N ILE A 4 29.23 10.88 -5.29
CA ILE A 4 27.92 11.51 -5.16
C ILE A 4 26.92 10.38 -4.95
N LEU A 5 26.49 10.19 -3.72
CA LEU A 5 25.28 9.39 -3.41
C LEU A 5 24.09 10.16 -4.02
N THR A 6 23.69 9.76 -5.21
CA THR A 6 22.40 10.20 -5.77
C THR A 6 21.30 9.52 -4.96
N ALA A 7 20.68 10.27 -4.07
CA ALA A 7 19.43 9.87 -3.44
C ALA A 7 18.40 9.54 -4.54
N ARG A 8 17.98 8.29 -4.62
CA ARG A 8 16.96 7.81 -5.55
C ARG A 8 15.62 8.37 -5.07
N ILE A 9 15.12 9.37 -5.75
CA ILE A 9 13.82 9.98 -5.42
C ILE A 9 12.73 8.99 -5.86
N MET A 10 12.04 8.41 -4.90
CA MET A 10 10.86 7.56 -5.17
C MET A 10 9.78 8.38 -5.86
N ARG A 11 9.31 7.93 -7.03
CA ARG A 11 8.23 8.54 -7.79
C ARG A 11 7.04 7.61 -7.83
N ASN A 12 5.93 8.05 -7.27
CA ASN A 12 4.69 7.28 -7.22
C ASN A 12 3.61 7.95 -8.06
N ILE A 13 2.73 7.16 -8.64
CA ILE A 13 1.61 7.67 -9.42
C ILE A 13 0.28 7.23 -8.80
N ILE A 14 -0.60 8.19 -8.55
CA ILE A 14 -1.97 7.94 -8.14
C ILE A 14 -2.86 8.00 -9.38
N ILE A 15 -3.60 6.95 -9.65
CA ILE A 15 -4.56 6.89 -10.75
C ILE A 15 -5.98 6.85 -10.18
N ASN A 16 -6.72 7.92 -10.38
CA ASN A 16 -8.15 7.98 -10.12
C ASN A 16 -8.92 7.72 -11.43
N ILE A 17 -9.47 6.53 -11.57
CA ILE A 17 -10.10 6.10 -12.82
C ILE A 17 -11.61 6.29 -12.73
N VAL A 18 -12.10 7.13 -13.62
CA VAL A 18 -13.50 7.20 -14.02
C VAL A 18 -13.51 7.30 -15.54
N MET A 19 -13.03 6.27 -16.32
CA MET A 19 -13.22 6.26 -17.80
C MET A 19 -12.50 5.24 -18.70
N LYS A 20 -12.83 5.33 -20.01
CA LYS A 20 -12.38 4.53 -21.17
C LYS A 20 -10.93 4.72 -21.61
N PRO A 21 -10.32 3.71 -22.32
CA PRO A 21 -8.87 3.64 -22.68
C PRO A 21 -8.30 4.83 -23.46
N MET A 22 -9.07 5.42 -24.38
CA MET A 22 -8.61 6.61 -25.16
C MET A 22 -8.20 7.80 -24.28
N SER A 23 -8.69 7.85 -23.06
CA SER A 23 -8.37 8.91 -22.11
C SER A 23 -6.96 8.81 -21.54
N ILE A 24 -6.40 7.61 -21.45
CA ILE A 24 -5.05 7.38 -20.93
C ILE A 24 -4.00 7.94 -21.91
N LEU A 25 -4.21 7.80 -23.21
CA LEU A 25 -3.31 8.35 -24.22
C LEU A 25 -3.24 9.90 -24.18
N ILE A 26 -4.40 10.56 -24.01
CA ILE A 26 -4.50 12.01 -23.86
C ILE A 26 -3.81 12.47 -22.57
N LEU A 27 -4.02 11.74 -21.47
CA LEU A 27 -3.42 11.98 -20.18
C LEU A 27 -1.89 12.04 -20.25
N MET A 28 -1.29 11.06 -20.88
CA MET A 28 0.16 10.94 -20.96
C MET A 28 0.80 11.98 -21.90
N ASN A 29 0.11 12.39 -22.96
CA ASN A 29 0.53 13.51 -23.78
C ASN A 29 0.59 14.84 -23.03
N ILE A 30 -0.37 15.08 -22.12
CA ILE A 30 -0.39 16.29 -21.29
C ILE A 30 0.76 16.29 -20.30
N MET A 31 1.06 15.13 -19.70
CA MET A 31 2.17 15.00 -18.71
C MET A 31 3.54 15.26 -19.37
N TYR A 32 3.75 14.88 -20.62
CA TYR A 32 5.04 15.02 -21.31
C TYR A 32 5.24 16.32 -22.07
N ARG A 33 4.22 17.19 -22.23
CA ARG A 33 4.27 18.39 -23.10
C ARG A 33 4.77 18.10 -24.52
N LYS A 34 4.60 16.87 -25.04
CA LYS A 34 4.98 16.57 -26.41
C LYS A 34 3.79 16.82 -27.34
N PRO A 35 4.00 17.45 -28.52
CA PRO A 35 2.91 17.81 -29.42
C PRO A 35 2.20 16.57 -30.01
N MET A 36 1.02 16.78 -30.58
CA MET A 36 0.16 15.76 -31.22
C MET A 36 0.91 14.85 -32.21
N GLU A 37 2.03 15.30 -32.75
CA GLU A 37 2.95 14.54 -33.59
C GLU A 37 3.50 13.28 -32.89
N THR A 38 3.61 13.28 -31.55
CA THR A 38 4.08 12.12 -30.80
C THR A 38 3.06 10.99 -30.81
N VAL A 39 1.75 11.30 -30.78
CA VAL A 39 0.67 10.30 -30.90
C VAL A 39 0.66 9.66 -32.27
N ILE A 40 0.80 10.47 -33.33
CA ILE A 40 0.92 10.00 -34.72
C ILE A 40 2.21 9.19 -34.92
N TYR A 41 3.29 9.59 -34.24
CA TYR A 41 4.58 8.90 -34.25
C TYR A 41 4.49 7.52 -33.56
N ILE A 42 3.85 7.44 -32.40
CA ILE A 42 3.59 6.17 -31.70
C ILE A 42 2.71 5.26 -32.56
N GLN A 43 1.65 5.80 -33.15
CA GLN A 43 0.76 5.05 -34.07
C GLN A 43 1.50 4.48 -35.30
N LYS A 44 2.40 5.26 -35.89
CA LYS A 44 3.24 4.82 -37.04
C LYS A 44 4.34 3.84 -36.64
N ARG A 45 4.86 3.95 -35.41
CA ARG A 45 5.96 3.13 -34.87
C ARG A 45 5.51 1.76 -34.41
N CYS A 46 4.28 1.66 -33.86
CA CYS A 46 3.75 0.43 -33.30
C CYS A 46 3.05 -0.49 -34.29
N ILE A 47 2.69 -0.02 -35.48
CA ILE A 47 1.96 -0.83 -36.50
C ILE A 47 2.74 -0.85 -37.81
N PRO A 48 3.33 -2.00 -38.22
CA PRO A 48 3.93 -2.14 -39.53
C PRO A 48 2.90 -1.92 -40.63
N THR A 49 3.21 -1.07 -41.60
CA THR A 49 2.31 -0.61 -42.71
C THR A 49 2.02 -1.67 -43.78
N THR A 50 2.53 -2.90 -43.64
CA THR A 50 2.49 -3.91 -44.70
C THR A 50 1.40 -4.95 -44.57
N ASP A 51 0.71 -5.05 -43.45
CA ASP A 51 -0.42 -5.97 -43.32
C ASP A 51 -1.74 -5.22 -43.40
N THR A 52 -2.47 -5.44 -44.51
CA THR A 52 -3.88 -5.02 -44.64
C THR A 52 -4.67 -5.72 -43.53
N ILE A 53 -4.87 -5.02 -42.42
CA ILE A 53 -5.62 -5.52 -41.26
C ILE A 53 -7.09 -5.55 -41.67
N THR A 54 -7.57 -6.69 -42.14
CA THR A 54 -9.01 -6.94 -42.24
C THR A 54 -9.59 -6.86 -40.83
N MET A 55 -10.56 -5.97 -40.61
CA MET A 55 -11.12 -5.52 -39.32
C MET A 55 -11.87 -6.60 -38.53
N ASN A 56 -11.66 -7.88 -38.79
CA ASN A 56 -12.37 -8.96 -38.09
C ASN A 56 -11.45 -9.71 -37.18
N THR A 57 -11.75 -9.59 -35.88
CA THR A 57 -11.30 -10.43 -34.73
C THR A 57 -9.81 -10.79 -34.71
N VAL A 58 -9.08 -10.15 -33.82
CA VAL A 58 -7.65 -10.44 -33.58
C VAL A 58 -7.55 -11.50 -32.48
N ALA A 59 -6.98 -12.66 -32.78
CA ALA A 59 -6.64 -13.65 -31.79
C ALA A 59 -5.46 -13.17 -30.91
N LEU A 60 -5.37 -13.63 -29.67
CA LEU A 60 -4.31 -13.28 -28.71
C LEU A 60 -2.89 -13.45 -29.29
N THR A 61 -2.67 -14.52 -30.06
CA THR A 61 -1.40 -14.81 -30.75
C THR A 61 -0.99 -13.72 -31.76
N ARG A 62 -1.97 -13.07 -32.39
CA ARG A 62 -1.71 -11.96 -33.31
C ARG A 62 -1.35 -10.68 -32.58
N SER A 63 -2.01 -10.39 -31.46
CA SER A 63 -1.67 -9.26 -30.59
C SER A 63 -0.22 -9.38 -30.09
N TRP A 64 0.20 -10.57 -29.68
CA TRP A 64 1.57 -10.81 -29.24
C TRP A 64 2.60 -10.60 -30.37
N ARG A 65 2.32 -11.06 -31.60
CA ARG A 65 3.20 -10.78 -32.73
C ARG A 65 3.34 -9.28 -33.01
N ILE A 66 2.25 -8.52 -32.92
CA ILE A 66 2.30 -7.05 -33.05
C ILE A 66 3.20 -6.44 -31.98
N ILE A 67 3.06 -6.87 -30.73
CA ILE A 67 3.90 -6.40 -29.61
C ILE A 67 5.37 -6.73 -29.85
N ASP A 68 5.67 -7.97 -30.28
CA ASP A 68 7.05 -8.42 -30.49
C ASP A 68 7.77 -7.62 -31.57
N HIS A 69 7.04 -7.21 -32.64
CA HIS A 69 7.58 -6.42 -33.75
C HIS A 69 7.50 -4.90 -33.52
N ALA A 70 6.82 -4.45 -32.45
CA ALA A 70 6.72 -3.02 -32.16
C ALA A 70 8.10 -2.46 -31.74
N ASP A 71 8.41 -1.25 -32.23
CA ASP A 71 9.62 -0.52 -31.86
C ASP A 71 9.45 0.13 -30.47
N MET A 72 9.65 -0.66 -29.41
CA MET A 72 9.53 -0.28 -28.02
C MET A 72 10.49 -1.13 -27.16
N THR A 73 10.74 -0.69 -25.93
CA THR A 73 11.62 -1.40 -24.99
C THR A 73 11.07 -2.78 -24.62
N ASP A 74 11.93 -3.69 -24.18
CA ASP A 74 11.49 -5.01 -23.72
C ASP A 74 10.59 -4.90 -22.47
N ARG A 75 10.81 -3.90 -21.60
CA ARG A 75 9.97 -3.61 -20.45
C ARG A 75 8.56 -3.21 -20.88
N ALA A 76 8.44 -2.29 -21.82
CA ALA A 76 7.15 -1.89 -22.37
C ALA A 76 6.44 -3.05 -23.09
N LYS A 77 7.17 -3.91 -23.84
CA LYS A 77 6.60 -5.14 -24.42
C LYS A 77 6.04 -6.07 -23.36
N SER A 78 6.78 -6.25 -22.26
CA SER A 78 6.33 -7.06 -21.12
C SER A 78 5.03 -6.52 -20.52
N TYR A 79 4.92 -5.20 -20.33
CA TYR A 79 3.71 -4.54 -19.83
C TYR A 79 2.52 -4.77 -20.79
N GLY A 80 2.71 -4.55 -22.08
CA GLY A 80 1.67 -4.79 -23.08
C GLY A 80 1.16 -6.23 -23.08
N LYS A 81 2.08 -7.20 -23.06
CA LYS A 81 1.73 -8.63 -22.97
C LYS A 81 0.96 -8.97 -21.69
N ARG A 82 1.37 -8.39 -20.55
CA ARG A 82 0.68 -8.59 -19.25
C ARG A 82 -0.76 -8.08 -19.31
N ILE A 83 -1.00 -6.88 -19.85
CA ILE A 83 -2.34 -6.31 -19.98
C ILE A 83 -3.22 -7.20 -20.90
N PHE A 84 -2.70 -7.60 -22.05
CA PHE A 84 -3.43 -8.48 -22.98
C PHE A 84 -3.75 -9.84 -22.38
N LYS A 85 -2.84 -10.41 -21.58
CA LYS A 85 -3.07 -11.69 -20.90
C LYS A 85 -4.24 -11.57 -19.92
N ILE A 86 -4.24 -10.55 -19.04
CA ILE A 86 -5.31 -10.30 -18.09
C ILE A 86 -6.67 -10.16 -18.79
N LEU A 87 -6.68 -9.41 -19.88
CA LEU A 87 -7.87 -9.18 -20.66
C LEU A 87 -8.39 -10.46 -21.33
N ALA A 88 -7.48 -11.26 -21.92
CA ALA A 88 -7.83 -12.53 -22.56
C ALA A 88 -8.41 -13.55 -21.56
N GLU A 89 -7.84 -13.65 -20.37
CA GLU A 89 -8.33 -14.52 -19.30
C GLU A 89 -9.73 -14.10 -18.84
N ALA A 90 -10.00 -12.81 -18.74
CA ALA A 90 -11.30 -12.29 -18.34
C ALA A 90 -12.38 -12.49 -19.39
N GLU A 91 -12.05 -12.27 -20.67
CA GLU A 91 -12.95 -12.51 -21.81
C GLU A 91 -13.20 -14.01 -22.02
N ALA A 92 -12.17 -14.86 -21.89
CA ALA A 92 -12.31 -16.32 -21.95
C ALA A 92 -13.34 -16.80 -20.93
N LYS A 93 -13.25 -16.28 -19.70
CA LYS A 93 -14.20 -16.62 -18.63
C LYS A 93 -15.59 -16.06 -18.90
N ALA A 94 -15.71 -14.85 -19.47
CA ALA A 94 -16.99 -14.25 -19.80
C ALA A 94 -17.73 -15.01 -20.91
N HIS A 95 -16.98 -15.54 -21.89
CA HIS A 95 -17.50 -16.31 -23.01
C HIS A 95 -17.54 -17.82 -22.77
N ASN A 96 -17.01 -18.29 -21.66
CA ASN A 96 -16.87 -19.71 -21.31
C ASN A 96 -16.13 -20.52 -22.41
N VAL A 97 -15.02 -19.96 -22.89
CA VAL A 97 -14.15 -20.60 -23.90
C VAL A 97 -12.70 -20.66 -23.40
N PRO A 98 -11.86 -21.56 -23.94
CA PRO A 98 -10.43 -21.56 -23.66
C PRO A 98 -9.77 -20.23 -24.09
N VAL A 99 -8.71 -19.81 -23.39
CA VAL A 99 -8.03 -18.52 -23.61
C VAL A 99 -7.45 -18.40 -25.04
N ASP A 100 -7.00 -19.50 -25.62
CA ASP A 100 -6.47 -19.59 -26.99
C ASP A 100 -7.55 -19.46 -28.08
N GLN A 101 -8.82 -19.65 -27.71
CA GLN A 101 -10.00 -19.52 -28.60
C GLN A 101 -10.74 -18.19 -28.41
N VAL A 102 -10.23 -17.29 -27.57
CA VAL A 102 -10.83 -15.97 -27.37
C VAL A 102 -10.72 -15.14 -28.64
N HIS A 103 -11.84 -14.66 -29.10
CA HIS A 103 -11.94 -13.65 -30.14
C HIS A 103 -12.32 -12.31 -29.51
N PHE A 104 -11.44 -11.35 -29.61
CA PHE A 104 -11.70 -9.99 -29.12
C PHE A 104 -12.64 -9.25 -30.06
N HIS A 105 -13.93 -9.22 -29.76
CA HIS A 105 -14.95 -8.56 -30.59
C HIS A 105 -14.91 -7.02 -30.46
N GLU A 106 -14.68 -6.52 -29.25
CA GLU A 106 -14.62 -5.08 -28.96
C GLU A 106 -13.20 -4.60 -28.63
N VAL A 107 -12.37 -5.47 -28.10
CA VAL A 107 -11.01 -5.15 -27.60
C VAL A 107 -9.93 -5.47 -28.61
N GLY A 108 -10.21 -6.30 -29.64
CA GLY A 108 -9.27 -6.64 -30.71
C GLY A 108 -9.23 -5.64 -31.87
N ALA A 109 -9.97 -4.54 -31.78
CA ALA A 109 -9.85 -3.45 -32.74
C ALA A 109 -8.46 -2.79 -32.60
N VAL A 110 -7.94 -2.28 -33.71
CA VAL A 110 -6.65 -1.59 -33.78
C VAL A 110 -6.52 -0.53 -32.67
N ASP A 111 -7.61 0.13 -32.35
CA ASP A 111 -7.69 1.16 -31.30
C ASP A 111 -7.27 0.64 -29.93
N SER A 112 -7.77 -0.54 -29.54
CA SER A 112 -7.43 -1.13 -28.21
C SER A 112 -5.97 -1.59 -28.14
N ILE A 113 -5.43 -2.08 -29.26
CA ILE A 113 -4.00 -2.43 -29.33
C ILE A 113 -3.15 -1.17 -29.18
N VAL A 114 -3.50 -0.10 -29.87
CA VAL A 114 -2.80 1.20 -29.76
C VAL A 114 -2.89 1.75 -28.34
N ASP A 115 -4.06 1.70 -27.72
CA ASP A 115 -4.27 2.16 -26.34
C ASP A 115 -3.37 1.41 -25.36
N ILE A 116 -3.36 0.08 -25.43
CA ILE A 116 -2.57 -0.77 -24.52
C ILE A 116 -1.07 -0.53 -24.72
N LEU A 117 -0.59 -0.49 -25.96
CA LEU A 117 0.83 -0.27 -26.23
C LEU A 117 1.25 1.15 -25.85
N SER A 118 0.40 2.15 -26.09
CA SER A 118 0.69 3.52 -25.67
C SER A 118 0.82 3.65 -24.17
N VAL A 119 -0.09 3.02 -23.41
CA VAL A 119 0.01 2.98 -21.94
C VAL A 119 1.29 2.28 -21.49
N ALA A 120 1.61 1.13 -22.11
CA ALA A 120 2.81 0.38 -21.77
C ALA A 120 4.10 1.20 -22.00
N ILE A 121 4.20 1.91 -23.12
CA ILE A 121 5.32 2.82 -23.44
C ILE A 121 5.38 3.97 -22.41
N CYS A 122 4.25 4.58 -22.11
CA CYS A 122 4.21 5.72 -21.21
C CYS A 122 4.55 5.33 -19.76
N MET A 123 4.08 4.17 -19.30
CA MET A 123 4.44 3.67 -17.96
C MET A 123 5.92 3.30 -17.87
N ASP A 124 6.49 2.79 -18.94
CA ASP A 124 7.92 2.53 -19.06
C ASP A 124 8.75 3.82 -18.98
N ASP A 125 8.32 4.85 -19.69
CA ASP A 125 9.00 6.15 -19.76
C ASP A 125 8.84 6.98 -18.46
N LEU A 126 7.71 6.84 -17.76
CA LEU A 126 7.48 7.49 -16.46
C LEU A 126 8.38 6.94 -15.37
N ASP A 127 8.79 5.69 -15.47
CA ASP A 127 9.67 4.99 -14.52
C ASP A 127 9.25 5.18 -13.06
N VAL A 128 7.96 4.99 -12.79
CA VAL A 128 7.39 5.09 -11.45
C VAL A 128 7.63 3.82 -10.65
N GLU A 129 7.85 3.94 -9.37
CA GLU A 129 8.09 2.80 -8.46
C GLU A 129 6.78 2.20 -7.96
N GLU A 130 5.78 3.04 -7.68
CA GLU A 130 4.46 2.59 -7.24
C GLU A 130 3.33 3.18 -8.08
N VAL A 131 2.30 2.36 -8.28
CA VAL A 131 1.03 2.77 -8.89
C VAL A 131 -0.09 2.56 -7.87
N ILE A 132 -0.63 3.66 -7.38
CA ILE A 132 -1.62 3.69 -6.30
C ILE A 132 -3.01 3.89 -6.88
N VAL A 133 -3.90 2.90 -6.69
CA VAL A 133 -5.31 2.99 -7.08
C VAL A 133 -6.19 2.59 -5.90
N PRO A 134 -6.66 3.55 -5.10
CA PRO A 134 -7.42 3.24 -3.88
C PRO A 134 -8.71 2.47 -4.14
N ARG A 135 -9.39 2.77 -5.23
CA ARG A 135 -10.60 2.07 -5.69
C ARG A 135 -10.92 2.42 -7.12
N LEU A 136 -11.61 1.53 -7.80
CA LEU A 136 -12.23 1.76 -9.10
C LEU A 136 -13.66 2.28 -8.90
N CYS A 137 -14.06 3.35 -9.61
CA CYS A 137 -15.43 3.85 -9.58
C CYS A 137 -16.15 3.40 -10.86
N GLU A 138 -17.18 2.57 -10.71
CA GLU A 138 -17.97 2.04 -11.82
C GLU A 138 -19.39 2.61 -11.77
N GLY A 139 -20.04 2.64 -12.93
CA GLY A 139 -21.44 3.03 -13.03
C GLY A 139 -22.41 1.90 -12.67
N SER A 140 -23.66 2.09 -13.02
CA SER A 140 -24.76 1.15 -12.76
C SER A 140 -25.68 1.04 -13.99
N GLY A 141 -26.66 0.13 -13.91
CA GLY A 141 -27.63 -0.10 -14.96
C GLY A 141 -27.13 -1.03 -16.08
N THR A 142 -27.35 -0.66 -17.34
CA THR A 142 -27.02 -1.49 -18.50
C THR A 142 -26.36 -0.69 -19.61
N ILE A 143 -25.58 -1.38 -20.45
CA ILE A 143 -25.06 -0.82 -21.70
C ILE A 143 -25.47 -1.68 -22.91
N ARG A 144 -25.55 -1.06 -24.08
CA ARG A 144 -25.72 -1.76 -25.34
C ARG A 144 -24.36 -1.89 -26.04
N CYS A 145 -23.94 -3.10 -26.34
CA CYS A 145 -22.72 -3.43 -27.04
C CYS A 145 -22.98 -4.45 -28.18
N GLN A 146 -21.96 -4.98 -28.81
CA GLN A 146 -22.10 -6.00 -29.86
C GLN A 146 -22.78 -7.29 -29.35
N HIS A 147 -22.64 -7.61 -28.07
CA HIS A 147 -23.29 -8.75 -27.41
C HIS A 147 -24.74 -8.48 -26.95
N GLY A 148 -25.31 -7.34 -27.32
CA GLY A 148 -26.63 -6.93 -26.89
C GLY A 148 -26.62 -6.00 -25.69
N ILE A 149 -27.57 -6.18 -24.77
CA ILE A 149 -27.68 -5.37 -23.53
C ILE A 149 -27.01 -6.15 -22.40
N LEU A 150 -25.96 -5.58 -21.82
CA LEU A 150 -25.21 -6.16 -20.71
C LEU A 150 -25.38 -5.31 -19.44
N PRO A 151 -25.39 -5.96 -18.26
CA PRO A 151 -25.34 -5.24 -16.98
C PRO A 151 -23.99 -4.58 -16.77
N VAL A 152 -23.97 -3.51 -15.99
CA VAL A 152 -22.74 -2.84 -15.53
C VAL A 152 -22.53 -3.16 -14.05
N PRO A 153 -21.33 -3.62 -13.65
CA PRO A 153 -20.13 -3.87 -14.45
C PRO A 153 -20.30 -4.99 -15.48
N VAL A 154 -19.69 -4.82 -16.66
CA VAL A 154 -19.74 -5.87 -17.69
C VAL A 154 -18.99 -7.13 -17.23
N PRO A 155 -19.34 -8.34 -17.76
CA PRO A 155 -18.77 -9.60 -17.28
C PRO A 155 -17.24 -9.64 -17.22
N ALA A 156 -16.56 -9.13 -18.26
CA ALA A 156 -15.11 -9.10 -18.29
C ALA A 156 -14.51 -8.21 -17.17
N VAL A 157 -15.10 -7.03 -16.90
CA VAL A 157 -14.69 -6.17 -15.78
C VAL A 157 -14.86 -6.89 -14.44
N SER A 158 -16.02 -7.52 -14.23
CA SER A 158 -16.31 -8.29 -13.02
C SER A 158 -15.30 -9.43 -12.80
N ASN A 159 -14.90 -10.11 -13.90
CA ASN A 159 -13.89 -11.16 -13.86
C ASN A 159 -12.51 -10.63 -13.48
N ILE A 160 -12.08 -9.48 -14.04
CA ILE A 160 -10.79 -8.86 -13.71
C ILE A 160 -10.78 -8.41 -12.24
N VAL A 161 -11.82 -7.69 -11.80
CA VAL A 161 -11.94 -7.19 -10.42
C VAL A 161 -11.86 -8.34 -9.42
N SER A 162 -12.58 -9.44 -9.69
CA SER A 162 -12.56 -10.64 -8.86
C SER A 162 -11.19 -11.34 -8.83
N ALA A 163 -10.57 -11.53 -10.01
CA ALA A 163 -9.30 -12.25 -10.12
C ALA A 163 -8.12 -11.49 -9.49
N HIS A 164 -8.14 -10.17 -9.55
CA HIS A 164 -7.07 -9.30 -9.04
C HIS A 164 -7.42 -8.60 -7.72
N GLN A 165 -8.56 -8.94 -7.10
CA GLN A 165 -9.03 -8.42 -5.81
C GLN A 165 -9.09 -6.87 -5.76
N LEU A 166 -9.44 -6.24 -6.90
CA LEU A 166 -9.52 -4.79 -7.00
C LEU A 166 -10.72 -4.26 -6.22
N LYS A 167 -10.55 -3.15 -5.52
CA LYS A 167 -11.65 -2.47 -4.82
C LYS A 167 -12.54 -1.74 -5.82
N LEU A 168 -13.82 -2.10 -5.84
CA LEU A 168 -14.83 -1.53 -6.71
C LEU A 168 -15.86 -0.72 -5.92
N HIS A 169 -16.16 0.48 -6.39
CA HIS A 169 -17.23 1.33 -5.87
C HIS A 169 -18.26 1.57 -6.96
N ILE A 170 -19.48 1.10 -6.77
CA ILE A 170 -20.58 1.32 -7.69
C ILE A 170 -21.21 2.68 -7.41
N THR A 171 -21.31 3.52 -8.42
CA THR A 171 -21.89 4.87 -8.37
C THR A 171 -23.34 4.86 -8.88
N SER A 172 -24.05 5.97 -8.69
CA SER A 172 -25.39 6.17 -9.26
C SER A 172 -25.39 6.51 -10.75
N VAL A 173 -24.23 6.75 -11.34
CA VAL A 173 -24.10 7.11 -12.76
C VAL A 173 -24.55 5.96 -13.64
N GLN A 174 -25.50 6.25 -14.58
CA GLN A 174 -26.00 5.23 -15.50
C GLN A 174 -25.02 5.00 -16.64
N GLY A 175 -24.54 3.76 -16.78
CA GLY A 175 -23.62 3.33 -17.84
C GLY A 175 -22.26 2.87 -17.34
N GLU A 176 -21.43 2.44 -18.27
CA GLU A 176 -20.10 1.89 -18.04
C GLU A 176 -19.06 3.01 -17.86
N LEU A 177 -18.46 3.10 -16.69
CA LEU A 177 -17.35 4.00 -16.41
C LEU A 177 -15.99 3.30 -16.55
N ILE A 178 -15.95 1.98 -16.35
CA ILE A 178 -14.75 1.17 -16.43
C ILE A 178 -14.91 0.15 -17.57
N THR A 179 -14.03 0.24 -18.56
CA THR A 179 -13.98 -0.76 -19.64
C THR A 179 -13.09 -1.94 -19.26
N PRO A 180 -13.26 -3.12 -19.90
CA PRO A 180 -12.38 -4.26 -19.68
C PRO A 180 -10.89 -3.91 -19.87
N THR A 181 -10.54 -3.13 -20.90
CA THR A 181 -9.17 -2.65 -21.13
C THR A 181 -8.67 -1.78 -19.97
N GLY A 182 -9.49 -0.85 -19.49
CA GLY A 182 -9.14 0.01 -18.35
C GLY A 182 -8.91 -0.79 -17.06
N ALA A 183 -9.79 -1.75 -16.77
CA ALA A 183 -9.63 -2.65 -15.63
C ALA A 183 -8.35 -3.51 -15.76
N ALA A 184 -8.04 -4.03 -16.93
CA ALA A 184 -6.83 -4.83 -17.18
C ALA A 184 -5.55 -4.01 -17.03
N ILE A 185 -5.55 -2.74 -17.46
CA ILE A 185 -4.43 -1.82 -17.24
C ILE A 185 -4.19 -1.61 -15.76
N VAL A 186 -5.25 -1.32 -14.99
CA VAL A 186 -5.10 -1.16 -13.53
C VAL A 186 -4.58 -2.44 -12.89
N ALA A 187 -5.16 -3.58 -13.20
CA ALA A 187 -4.72 -4.86 -12.67
C ALA A 187 -3.26 -5.20 -13.03
N ALA A 188 -2.77 -4.69 -14.18
CA ALA A 188 -1.39 -4.89 -14.59
C ALA A 188 -0.39 -4.03 -13.81
N PHE A 189 -0.76 -2.84 -13.37
CA PHE A 189 0.17 -1.88 -12.79
C PHE A 189 -0.02 -1.62 -11.29
N LEU A 190 -1.19 -1.90 -10.73
CA LEU A 190 -1.48 -1.66 -9.32
C LEU A 190 -0.44 -2.30 -8.41
N THR A 191 0.19 -1.50 -7.56
CA THR A 191 1.11 -1.94 -6.51
C THR A 191 0.58 -1.65 -5.11
N SER A 192 -0.20 -0.57 -4.94
CA SER A 192 -0.75 -0.17 -3.65
C SER A 192 -2.18 0.38 -3.79
N GLU A 193 -3.01 0.10 -2.80
CA GLU A 193 -4.35 0.69 -2.66
C GLU A 193 -4.39 1.79 -1.59
N LYS A 194 -3.31 1.93 -0.81
CA LYS A 194 -3.22 2.89 0.29
C LYS A 194 -2.61 4.19 -0.21
N LEU A 195 -3.34 5.29 -0.06
CA LEU A 195 -2.79 6.62 -0.27
C LEU A 195 -1.80 6.95 0.85
N PRO A 196 -0.66 7.60 0.53
CA PRO A 196 0.18 8.22 1.56
C PRO A 196 -0.61 9.27 2.36
N GLU A 197 -0.25 9.48 3.62
CA GLU A 197 -0.90 10.50 4.45
C GLU A 197 -0.60 11.90 3.91
N ASP A 198 0.68 12.15 3.60
CA ASP A 198 1.16 13.42 3.03
C ASP A 198 1.96 13.16 1.76
N PHE A 199 1.69 13.93 0.72
CA PHE A 199 2.42 13.89 -0.54
C PHE A 199 2.35 15.21 -1.29
N THR A 200 3.38 15.48 -2.08
CA THR A 200 3.41 16.61 -3.01
C THR A 200 3.02 16.16 -4.41
N VAL A 201 2.11 16.87 -5.06
CA VAL A 201 1.74 16.61 -6.45
C VAL A 201 2.71 17.32 -7.38
N GLU A 202 3.49 16.57 -8.13
CA GLU A 202 4.45 17.11 -9.11
C GLU A 202 3.80 17.45 -10.44
N LYS A 203 2.93 16.54 -10.93
CA LYS A 203 2.23 16.71 -12.21
C LYS A 203 0.84 16.09 -12.16
N ILE A 204 -0.08 16.66 -12.93
CA ILE A 204 -1.42 16.14 -13.10
C ILE A 204 -1.68 15.96 -14.58
N GLY A 205 -2.17 14.79 -14.95
CA GLY A 205 -2.68 14.49 -16.27
C GLY A 205 -4.18 14.17 -16.21
N ILE A 206 -4.95 14.67 -17.16
CA ILE A 206 -6.40 14.45 -17.24
C ILE A 206 -6.73 13.96 -18.65
N GLY A 207 -7.47 12.84 -18.71
CA GLY A 207 -8.06 12.31 -19.94
C GLY A 207 -9.58 12.29 -19.84
N ALA A 208 -10.28 12.59 -20.94
CA ALA A 208 -11.73 12.57 -21.00
C ALA A 208 -12.22 11.65 -22.11
N GLY A 209 -13.29 10.90 -21.85
CA GLY A 209 -13.96 10.10 -22.86
C GLY A 209 -14.96 10.89 -23.67
N LYS A 210 -15.49 10.24 -24.73
CA LYS A 210 -16.46 10.86 -25.63
C LYS A 210 -17.90 10.81 -25.09
N ARG A 211 -18.22 9.92 -24.15
CA ARG A 211 -19.57 9.80 -23.59
C ARG A 211 -19.80 10.91 -22.56
N GLN A 212 -21.02 11.48 -22.60
CA GLN A 212 -21.47 12.45 -21.61
C GLN A 212 -22.27 11.73 -20.53
N TYR A 213 -21.96 12.05 -19.27
CA TYR A 213 -22.62 11.58 -18.08
C TYR A 213 -23.05 12.78 -17.23
N GLU A 214 -23.84 12.57 -16.20
CA GLU A 214 -24.22 13.61 -15.24
C GLU A 214 -23.01 14.23 -14.53
N CYS A 215 -21.94 13.44 -14.33
CA CYS A 215 -20.66 13.93 -13.84
C CYS A 215 -19.60 13.85 -14.94
N PRO A 216 -18.56 14.70 -14.89
CA PRO A 216 -17.46 14.61 -15.85
C PRO A 216 -16.80 13.22 -15.78
N GLY A 217 -16.92 12.50 -16.89
CA GLY A 217 -16.25 11.22 -17.04
C GLY A 217 -14.79 11.42 -17.38
N ILE A 218 -13.93 11.60 -16.41
CA ILE A 218 -12.49 11.86 -16.55
C ILE A 218 -11.63 10.83 -15.85
N LEU A 219 -10.50 10.51 -16.47
CA LEU A 219 -9.38 9.84 -15.84
C LEU A 219 -8.40 10.91 -15.37
N ARG A 220 -7.97 10.86 -14.13
CA ARG A 220 -6.93 11.73 -13.58
C ARG A 220 -5.79 10.89 -13.03
N ALA A 221 -4.58 11.13 -13.52
CA ALA A 221 -3.35 10.62 -12.95
C ALA A 221 -2.57 11.76 -12.31
N MET A 222 -1.99 11.51 -11.16
CA MET A 222 -1.15 12.44 -10.44
C MET A 222 0.20 11.78 -10.20
N LEU A 223 1.26 12.38 -10.74
CA LEU A 223 2.62 12.02 -10.32
C LEU A 223 2.86 12.70 -8.99
N ILE A 224 3.11 11.89 -7.99
CA ILE A 224 3.32 12.37 -6.63
C ILE A 224 4.73 12.01 -6.15
N ARG A 225 5.19 12.80 -5.22
CA ARG A 225 6.32 12.49 -4.36
C ARG A 225 5.79 12.38 -2.96
N GLU A 226 6.02 11.27 -2.30
CA GLU A 226 5.77 11.20 -0.87
C GLU A 226 6.63 12.26 -0.20
N SER A 227 6.05 12.98 0.74
CA SER A 227 6.83 13.79 1.64
C SER A 227 7.68 12.78 2.40
N GLU A 228 8.96 12.69 2.07
CA GLU A 228 9.87 12.24 3.10
C GLU A 228 9.54 13.18 4.26
N GLU A 229 9.04 12.63 5.39
CA GLU A 229 9.13 13.39 6.61
C GLU A 229 10.56 13.92 6.58
N GLU A 230 10.71 15.23 6.33
CA GLU A 230 11.98 15.87 6.60
C GLU A 230 12.25 15.50 8.05
N ALA A 231 13.06 14.45 8.23
CA ALA A 231 13.77 14.27 9.47
C ALA A 231 14.54 15.58 9.62
N SER A 232 13.85 16.55 10.17
CA SER A 232 14.37 17.87 10.45
C SER A 232 15.51 17.67 11.42
N GLY A 233 16.69 17.75 10.88
CA GLY A 233 17.94 17.62 11.62
C GLY A 233 18.53 16.21 11.48
N ASN A 234 19.73 16.18 10.98
CA ASN A 234 20.75 15.14 10.90
C ASN A 234 20.84 14.19 12.13
N ASP A 235 19.75 13.57 12.58
CA ASP A 235 19.80 12.65 13.71
C ASP A 235 19.58 11.21 13.21
N THR A 236 20.67 10.62 12.71
CA THR A 236 20.75 9.18 12.33
C THR A 236 20.48 8.26 13.51
N CYS A 237 20.19 8.81 14.70
CA CYS A 237 20.07 8.10 15.97
C CYS A 237 18.64 7.69 16.33
N THR A 238 17.60 8.22 15.63
CA THR A 238 16.20 7.92 15.91
C THR A 238 15.57 7.04 14.85
N GLU A 239 14.57 6.24 15.26
CA GLU A 239 13.70 5.45 14.40
C GLU A 239 12.25 5.80 14.73
N THR A 240 11.38 5.80 13.72
CA THR A 240 9.94 5.91 13.93
C THR A 240 9.29 4.53 13.79
N ASP A 241 8.39 4.21 14.69
CA ASP A 241 7.52 3.04 14.56
C ASP A 241 6.08 3.38 14.96
N THR A 242 5.18 2.45 14.69
CA THR A 242 3.77 2.57 15.05
C THR A 242 3.43 1.57 16.13
N ILE A 243 2.70 2.02 17.15
CA ILE A 243 2.22 1.19 18.26
C ILE A 243 0.72 1.37 18.45
N ILE A 244 0.05 0.32 18.91
CA ILE A 244 -1.37 0.39 19.25
C ILE A 244 -1.53 0.56 20.74
N LYS A 245 -2.31 1.56 21.15
CA LYS A 245 -2.77 1.78 22.50
C LYS A 245 -4.18 1.20 22.65
N LEU A 246 -4.36 0.32 23.61
CA LEU A 246 -5.65 -0.20 24.05
C LEU A 246 -6.00 0.39 25.41
N GLU A 247 -7.21 0.86 25.58
CA GLU A 247 -7.70 1.40 26.86
C GLU A 247 -9.06 0.84 27.23
N SER A 248 -9.22 0.52 28.50
CA SER A 248 -10.50 0.11 29.06
C SER A 248 -10.70 0.65 30.47
N ASN A 249 -11.92 1.13 30.76
CA ASN A 249 -12.32 1.53 32.11
C ASN A 249 -13.06 0.37 32.77
N ILE A 250 -12.65 -0.01 33.98
CA ILE A 250 -13.12 -1.19 34.73
C ILE A 250 -13.52 -0.75 36.13
N ASP A 251 -14.80 -0.84 36.51
CA ASP A 251 -15.32 -0.33 37.78
C ASP A 251 -15.68 -1.44 38.78
N ASP A 252 -15.51 -2.71 38.43
CA ASP A 252 -15.93 -3.86 39.24
C ASP A 252 -14.90 -5.03 39.24
N CYS A 253 -13.62 -4.71 39.05
CA CYS A 253 -12.53 -5.68 39.04
C CYS A 253 -11.61 -5.48 40.27
N THR A 254 -11.15 -6.56 40.91
CA THR A 254 -10.22 -6.50 42.03
C THR A 254 -8.80 -6.19 41.59
N GLY A 255 -7.98 -5.62 42.48
CA GLY A 255 -6.57 -5.40 42.20
C GLY A 255 -5.78 -6.68 41.94
N GLU A 256 -6.17 -7.80 42.57
CA GLU A 256 -5.55 -9.12 42.32
C GLU A 256 -5.81 -9.61 40.92
N THR A 257 -7.05 -9.48 40.44
CA THR A 257 -7.41 -9.82 39.05
C THR A 257 -6.63 -8.97 38.09
N LEU A 258 -6.52 -7.65 38.33
CA LEU A 258 -5.73 -6.76 37.47
C LEU A 258 -4.26 -7.12 37.46
N GLY A 259 -3.69 -7.51 38.61
CA GLY A 259 -2.31 -8.01 38.70
C GLY A 259 -2.09 -9.23 37.82
N TYR A 260 -2.99 -10.21 37.87
CA TYR A 260 -2.94 -11.39 37.03
C TYR A 260 -3.08 -11.06 35.54
N VAL A 261 -3.99 -10.17 35.19
CA VAL A 261 -4.15 -9.69 33.80
C VAL A 261 -2.86 -9.06 33.29
N MET A 262 -2.16 -8.28 34.12
CA MET A 262 -0.89 -7.66 33.76
C MET A 262 0.17 -8.71 33.40
N GLU A 263 0.28 -9.78 34.17
CA GLU A 263 1.22 -10.88 33.91
C GLU A 263 0.92 -11.53 32.55
N LEU A 264 -0.35 -11.89 32.29
CA LEU A 264 -0.78 -12.48 31.02
C LEU A 264 -0.53 -11.56 29.81
N LEU A 265 -0.76 -10.25 29.96
CA LEU A 265 -0.51 -9.29 28.89
C LEU A 265 0.99 -9.19 28.54
N TYR A 266 1.87 -9.20 29.55
CA TYR A 266 3.32 -9.22 29.30
C TYR A 266 3.78 -10.54 28.69
N GLU A 267 3.26 -11.68 29.14
CA GLU A 267 3.55 -12.99 28.53
C GLU A 267 3.11 -13.07 27.07
N ALA A 268 1.98 -12.44 26.73
CA ALA A 268 1.48 -12.35 25.36
C ALA A 268 2.24 -11.30 24.51
N GLY A 269 3.22 -10.60 25.10
CA GLY A 269 4.13 -9.70 24.40
C GLY A 269 3.72 -8.22 24.40
N ALA A 270 2.88 -7.78 25.34
CA ALA A 270 2.64 -6.36 25.52
C ALA A 270 3.96 -5.60 25.70
N ARG A 271 4.08 -4.45 25.07
CA ARG A 271 5.25 -3.57 25.23
C ARG A 271 5.21 -2.88 26.58
N GLU A 272 4.02 -2.50 26.98
CA GLU A 272 3.72 -1.87 28.26
C GLU A 272 2.29 -2.21 28.63
N ALA A 273 2.04 -2.43 29.89
CA ALA A 273 0.71 -2.53 30.47
C ALA A 273 0.73 -1.86 31.84
N ASN A 274 -0.25 -1.03 32.10
CA ASN A 274 -0.41 -0.35 33.40
C ASN A 274 -1.89 -0.09 33.65
N TYR A 275 -2.21 0.19 34.92
CA TYR A 275 -3.54 0.67 35.27
C TYR A 275 -3.45 1.82 36.26
N MET A 276 -4.39 2.75 36.14
CA MET A 276 -4.49 3.95 36.95
C MET A 276 -5.87 4.04 37.61
N PRO A 277 -5.97 4.50 38.88
CA PRO A 277 -7.26 4.76 39.50
C PRO A 277 -7.94 5.96 38.84
N VAL A 278 -9.24 5.80 38.55
CA VAL A 278 -10.07 6.85 37.96
C VAL A 278 -11.44 6.86 38.64
N PHE A 279 -12.18 7.97 38.54
CA PHE A 279 -13.57 8.03 38.92
C PHE A 279 -14.45 8.08 37.68
N MET A 280 -15.40 7.18 37.57
CA MET A 280 -16.37 7.09 36.48
C MET A 280 -17.70 7.78 36.82
N LYS A 281 -18.65 7.75 35.89
CA LYS A 281 -20.02 8.24 36.08
C LYS A 281 -20.59 7.65 37.41
N LYS A 282 -21.45 8.42 38.06
CA LYS A 282 -22.02 8.10 39.36
C LYS A 282 -20.98 8.00 40.51
N ASN A 283 -19.84 8.66 40.31
CA ASN A 283 -18.76 8.74 41.29
C ASN A 283 -18.20 7.38 41.74
N ARG A 284 -18.14 6.40 40.81
CA ARG A 284 -17.63 5.06 41.07
C ARG A 284 -16.10 5.03 40.93
N PRO A 285 -15.38 4.56 41.96
CA PRO A 285 -13.97 4.24 41.79
C PRO A 285 -13.80 3.15 40.73
N ALA A 286 -12.80 3.30 39.88
CA ALA A 286 -12.54 2.40 38.79
C ALA A 286 -11.05 2.41 38.41
N TRP A 287 -10.69 1.55 37.46
CA TRP A 287 -9.35 1.44 36.93
C TRP A 287 -9.37 1.73 35.43
N LEU A 288 -8.45 2.56 34.97
CA LEU A 288 -8.13 2.71 33.56
C LEU A 288 -6.97 1.76 33.23
N LEU A 289 -7.26 0.64 32.59
CA LEU A 289 -6.26 -0.25 32.05
C LEU A 289 -5.77 0.30 30.71
N THR A 290 -4.45 0.44 30.56
CA THR A 290 -3.79 0.86 29.33
C THR A 290 -2.77 -0.21 28.92
N VAL A 291 -2.80 -0.61 27.63
CA VAL A 291 -1.87 -1.59 27.07
C VAL A 291 -1.29 -1.05 25.77
N LEU A 292 0.03 -1.11 25.63
CA LEU A 292 0.74 -0.79 24.39
C LEU A 292 1.24 -2.08 23.75
N CYS A 293 0.89 -2.31 22.49
CA CYS A 293 1.28 -3.52 21.77
C CYS A 293 1.51 -3.23 20.29
N LYS A 294 2.14 -4.16 19.57
CA LYS A 294 2.22 -4.13 18.11
C LYS A 294 0.86 -4.47 17.51
N LYS A 295 0.64 -4.06 16.26
CA LYS A 295 -0.61 -4.28 15.52
C LYS A 295 -1.01 -5.77 15.46
N GLU A 296 -0.02 -6.64 15.27
CA GLU A 296 -0.22 -8.09 15.17
C GLU A 296 -0.68 -8.73 16.49
N GLN A 297 -0.41 -8.07 17.61
CA GLN A 297 -0.71 -8.57 18.97
C GLN A 297 -2.08 -8.11 19.49
N VAL A 298 -2.73 -7.15 18.82
CA VAL A 298 -3.99 -6.53 19.28
C VAL A 298 -5.04 -7.58 19.61
N SER A 299 -5.27 -8.55 18.73
CA SER A 299 -6.30 -9.58 18.95
C SER A 299 -6.03 -10.44 20.18
N ALA A 300 -4.77 -10.79 20.44
CA ALA A 300 -4.39 -11.56 21.63
C ALA A 300 -4.59 -10.75 22.91
N MET A 301 -4.20 -9.46 22.90
CA MET A 301 -4.39 -8.55 24.04
C MET A 301 -5.88 -8.40 24.39
N GLU A 302 -6.72 -8.16 23.37
CA GLU A 302 -8.16 -8.02 23.58
C GLU A 302 -8.83 -9.27 24.11
N GLN A 303 -8.41 -10.46 23.64
CA GLN A 303 -8.92 -11.72 24.17
C GLN A 303 -8.59 -11.89 25.65
N ILE A 304 -7.37 -11.54 26.07
CA ILE A 304 -6.99 -11.58 27.49
C ILE A 304 -7.86 -10.60 28.29
N ILE A 305 -7.95 -9.34 27.85
CA ILE A 305 -8.70 -8.31 28.56
C ILE A 305 -10.19 -8.70 28.69
N PHE A 306 -10.84 -9.14 27.64
CA PHE A 306 -12.26 -9.55 27.70
C PHE A 306 -12.50 -10.80 28.52
N ARG A 307 -11.55 -11.75 28.52
CA ARG A 307 -11.71 -13.01 29.27
C ARG A 307 -11.48 -12.85 30.77
N GLU A 308 -10.49 -12.04 31.13
CA GLU A 308 -10.00 -11.96 32.51
C GLU A 308 -10.50 -10.71 33.25
N THR A 309 -11.21 -9.78 32.60
CA THR A 309 -11.82 -8.61 33.23
C THR A 309 -13.31 -8.55 32.97
N THR A 310 -13.99 -7.63 33.63
CA THR A 310 -15.43 -7.38 33.48
C THR A 310 -15.75 -6.37 32.41
N THR A 311 -14.74 -5.86 31.68
CA THR A 311 -14.96 -4.84 30.65
C THR A 311 -15.74 -5.40 29.45
N ILE A 312 -16.63 -4.57 28.92
CA ILE A 312 -17.43 -4.87 27.71
C ILE A 312 -16.96 -4.08 26.48
N GLY A 313 -15.90 -3.27 26.63
CA GLY A 313 -15.42 -2.44 25.53
C GLY A 313 -13.97 -1.98 25.71
N ILE A 314 -13.23 -1.99 24.61
CA ILE A 314 -11.84 -1.57 24.51
C ILE A 314 -11.74 -0.48 23.45
N ARG A 315 -11.13 0.66 23.79
CA ARG A 315 -10.77 1.73 22.86
C ARG A 315 -9.43 1.41 22.22
N ARG A 316 -9.30 1.62 20.93
CA ARG A 316 -8.04 1.46 20.18
C ARG A 316 -7.59 2.80 19.63
N GLN A 317 -6.31 3.05 19.70
CA GLN A 317 -5.65 4.20 19.08
C GLN A 317 -4.33 3.77 18.46
N GLU A 318 -4.12 4.06 17.21
CA GLU A 318 -2.84 3.92 16.54
C GLU A 318 -2.01 5.18 16.82
N MET A 319 -0.75 5.00 17.25
CA MET A 319 0.12 6.08 17.67
C MET A 319 1.48 5.94 16.99
N GLY A 320 1.97 7.03 16.39
CA GLY A 320 3.35 7.14 15.98
C GLY A 320 4.26 7.27 17.20
N ARG A 321 5.43 6.68 17.16
CA ARG A 321 6.40 6.71 18.23
C ARG A 321 7.81 6.93 17.67
N THR A 322 8.54 7.87 18.26
CA THR A 322 9.97 8.06 17.99
C THR A 322 10.78 7.32 19.04
N ILE A 323 11.73 6.50 18.62
CA ILE A 323 12.58 5.71 19.48
C ILE A 323 14.06 5.91 19.12
N LEU A 324 14.93 5.89 20.11
CA LEU A 324 16.37 5.85 19.87
C LEU A 324 16.78 4.48 19.33
N LYS A 325 17.68 4.47 18.37
CA LYS A 325 18.37 3.24 17.95
C LYS A 325 19.10 2.66 19.12
N ARG A 326 18.96 1.37 19.32
CA ARG A 326 19.54 0.67 20.47
C ARG A 326 20.16 -0.64 20.06
N GLU A 327 21.30 -0.93 20.64
CA GLU A 327 21.98 -2.22 20.51
C GLU A 327 22.20 -2.86 21.88
N LYS A 328 22.28 -4.18 21.92
CA LYS A 328 22.68 -4.91 23.12
C LYS A 328 24.18 -5.06 23.15
N ARG A 329 24.80 -4.67 24.25
CA ARG A 329 26.24 -4.89 24.51
C ARG A 329 26.42 -5.54 25.86
N THR A 330 27.57 -6.18 26.06
CA THR A 330 27.97 -6.71 27.35
C THR A 330 29.10 -5.84 27.90
N VAL A 331 28.90 -5.28 29.08
CA VAL A 331 29.91 -4.49 29.80
C VAL A 331 30.56 -5.37 30.84
N THR A 332 31.91 -5.42 30.86
CA THR A 332 32.67 -6.14 31.84
C THR A 332 32.95 -5.23 33.04
N THR A 333 32.39 -5.56 34.18
CA THR A 333 32.65 -4.87 35.47
C THR A 333 33.61 -5.69 36.35
N PRO A 334 34.19 -5.10 37.36
CA PRO A 334 35.05 -5.88 38.34
C PRO A 334 34.29 -7.02 39.01
N LEU A 335 32.98 -7.03 38.97
CA LEU A 335 32.11 -8.03 39.62
C LEU A 335 31.64 -9.11 38.65
N GLY A 336 31.79 -8.86 37.33
CA GLY A 336 31.35 -9.75 36.27
C GLY A 336 30.70 -9.00 35.10
N ASN A 337 30.17 -9.75 34.13
CA ASN A 337 29.54 -9.20 32.95
C ASN A 337 28.10 -8.77 33.22
N VAL A 338 27.73 -7.60 32.66
CA VAL A 338 26.36 -7.05 32.70
C VAL A 338 25.90 -6.77 31.27
N GLU A 339 24.73 -7.26 30.91
CA GLU A 339 24.09 -6.89 29.65
C GLU A 339 23.52 -5.47 29.77
N VAL A 340 23.80 -4.64 28.75
CA VAL A 340 23.34 -3.26 28.69
C VAL A 340 22.71 -2.98 27.33
N LYS A 341 21.70 -2.12 27.33
CA LYS A 341 21.20 -1.47 26.10
C LYS A 341 22.00 -0.19 25.92
N VAL A 342 22.60 0.01 24.78
CA VAL A 342 23.30 1.23 24.41
C VAL A 342 22.46 1.98 23.38
N CYS A 343 22.15 3.24 23.70
CA CYS A 343 21.49 4.15 22.77
C CYS A 343 22.44 5.29 22.42
N THR A 344 22.45 5.72 21.18
CA THR A 344 23.22 6.88 20.75
C THR A 344 22.27 8.03 20.47
N PHE A 345 22.57 9.20 21.03
CA PHE A 345 21.86 10.44 20.78
C PHE A 345 22.83 11.61 20.82
N ASP A 346 22.78 12.50 19.81
CA ASP A 346 23.68 13.65 19.65
C ASP A 346 25.17 13.30 19.80
N GLY A 347 25.56 12.15 19.18
CA GLY A 347 26.95 11.67 19.22
C GLY A 347 27.42 11.12 20.57
N GLN A 348 26.54 11.03 21.58
CA GLN A 348 26.84 10.46 22.89
C GLN A 348 26.16 9.09 23.06
N GLU A 349 26.88 8.15 23.68
CA GLU A 349 26.33 6.86 24.04
C GLU A 349 25.78 6.87 25.47
N TYR A 350 24.59 6.31 25.61
CA TYR A 350 23.89 6.16 26.88
C TYR A 350 23.71 4.68 27.19
N TYR A 351 24.15 4.25 28.36
CA TYR A 351 24.16 2.85 28.80
C TYR A 351 23.01 2.59 29.77
N TYR A 352 22.16 1.64 29.43
CA TYR A 352 21.01 1.22 30.24
C TYR A 352 21.17 -0.25 30.63
N PRO A 353 21.73 -0.55 31.84
CA PRO A 353 21.89 -1.93 32.29
C PRO A 353 20.57 -2.68 32.40
N GLU A 354 20.55 -3.91 31.89
CA GLU A 354 19.37 -4.77 31.95
C GLU A 354 19.11 -5.23 33.38
N TYR A 355 17.88 -5.05 33.87
CA TYR A 355 17.49 -5.34 35.27
C TYR A 355 17.88 -6.75 35.72
N GLU A 356 17.51 -7.77 34.93
CA GLU A 356 17.79 -9.16 35.29
C GLU A 356 19.31 -9.47 35.35
N SER A 357 20.10 -8.82 34.48
CA SER A 357 21.55 -8.98 34.48
C SER A 357 22.18 -8.37 35.74
N VAL A 358 21.75 -7.17 36.10
CA VAL A 358 22.19 -6.49 37.34
C VAL A 358 21.75 -7.29 38.57
N LYS A 359 20.47 -7.71 38.65
CA LYS A 359 19.91 -8.50 39.75
C LYS A 359 20.68 -9.80 40.01
N LYS A 360 20.97 -10.59 38.97
CA LYS A 360 21.77 -11.80 39.06
C LYS A 360 23.15 -11.55 39.64
N LEU A 361 23.78 -10.44 39.28
CA LEU A 361 25.10 -10.09 39.76
C LEU A 361 25.04 -9.65 41.24
N CYS A 362 23.98 -8.91 41.66
CA CYS A 362 23.73 -8.56 43.05
C CYS A 362 23.53 -9.81 43.94
N GLU A 363 22.70 -10.75 43.49
CA GLU A 363 22.45 -12.02 44.19
C GLU A 363 23.73 -12.85 44.34
N LYS A 364 24.62 -12.84 43.36
CA LYS A 364 25.89 -13.56 43.38
C LYS A 364 26.94 -12.92 44.25
N THR A 365 26.98 -11.58 44.31
CA THR A 365 28.07 -10.83 44.97
C THR A 365 27.71 -10.23 46.31
N GLY A 366 26.40 -10.12 46.65
CA GLY A 366 25.90 -9.43 47.82
C GLY A 366 26.02 -7.90 47.77
N ILE A 367 26.43 -7.34 46.62
CA ILE A 367 26.60 -5.91 46.42
C ILE A 367 25.25 -5.27 46.02
N SER A 368 25.04 -4.01 46.44
CA SER A 368 23.78 -3.33 46.23
C SER A 368 23.49 -3.12 44.71
N TYR A 369 22.20 -3.18 44.36
CA TYR A 369 21.75 -2.94 42.98
C TYR A 369 22.28 -1.61 42.39
N LYS A 370 22.24 -0.55 43.22
CA LYS A 370 22.72 0.78 42.82
C LYS A 370 24.20 0.80 42.47
N GLU A 371 25.03 0.12 43.24
CA GLU A 371 26.49 0.05 42.99
C GLU A 371 26.78 -0.74 41.70
N VAL A 372 26.20 -1.92 41.52
CA VAL A 372 26.36 -2.75 40.33
C VAL A 372 25.86 -1.98 39.09
N TYR A 373 24.70 -1.32 39.18
CA TYR A 373 24.15 -0.50 38.10
C TYR A 373 25.10 0.63 37.70
N HIS A 374 25.65 1.39 38.67
CA HIS A 374 26.59 2.46 38.37
C HIS A 374 27.92 1.98 37.77
N MET A 375 28.39 0.79 38.16
CA MET A 375 29.57 0.20 37.53
C MET A 375 29.31 -0.13 36.07
N ALA A 376 28.14 -0.66 35.73
CA ALA A 376 27.77 -1.01 34.37
C ALA A 376 27.48 0.21 33.46
N VAL A 377 27.10 1.36 34.04
CA VAL A 377 26.92 2.62 33.29
C VAL A 377 28.25 3.31 32.99
N ARG A 378 29.26 3.15 33.85
CA ARG A 378 30.57 3.80 33.71
C ARG A 378 31.58 3.00 32.87
N GLY A 379 31.24 1.73 32.58
CA GLY A 379 32.05 0.74 31.83
C GLY A 379 32.52 1.06 30.58
#